data_9f977ee87309d98fdeb7bf8549f94170
#
_entry.id   9f977ee87309d98fdeb7bf8549f94170
#
_cell.length_a   1.000
_cell.length_b   1.000
_cell.length_c   1.000
_cell.angle_alpha   90.00
_cell.angle_beta   90.00
_cell.angle_gamma   90.00
#
_symmetry.space_group_name_H-M   'P 1'
#
loop_
_entity.id
_entity.type
_entity.pdbx_description
1 polymer ?
#
loop_
_entity_poly.entity_id
_entity_poly.type
_entity_poly.pdbx_seq_one_letter_code
_entity_poly.pdbx_strand_id
1 'polypeptide(L)'
;MKDLFPRIMQKPYLCPKISKDRIMQKIIGLIDAPFTPFKENGDVNYDIIPEYAAMLQRNGLKGVFVNGSSGEGYMLTEEERMKLAETWVKAAPEGFKVIVHVGSCCARNSKMLAEHAQKIGAWGIGAMATPFPKINRVEELVKYCEEIACGAPDLPFYYYHIPAFNNAYLPMVKFLEAVDGRIPNFAGVKYTFESLYEFNQCMLYKNGRFDMLHGQDETILASLEMCGTQGGICGTSNYNGRCLVGIIEAWKNGDLAKARELQNYAQDVINVICHYRGNIVAGKRIMKLLGLDLGLNRTPFQNMTDEEEMAMRKELEAIGFFEKCNK
;
A
#
# COMPACT_ATOMS: atom_id res chain seq x y z
N MET A 1 31.83 -44.83 1.77
CA MET A 1 30.71 -43.99 1.25
C MET A 1 30.73 -42.65 1.98
N LYS A 2 31.74 -41.86 1.74
CA LYS A 2 31.82 -40.44 2.12
C LYS A 2 32.09 -39.72 0.81
N ASP A 3 31.45 -38.53 0.66
CA ASP A 3 31.60 -37.62 -0.49
C ASP A 3 30.70 -37.87 -1.71
N LEU A 4 29.41 -37.58 -1.56
CA LEU A 4 28.48 -37.50 -2.73
C LEU A 4 27.51 -36.32 -2.69
N PHE A 5 27.89 -35.22 -2.07
CA PHE A 5 27.19 -33.95 -2.28
C PHE A 5 28.21 -32.82 -2.41
N PRO A 6 28.43 -32.24 -3.60
CA PRO A 6 29.18 -31.00 -3.72
C PRO A 6 28.42 -29.92 -2.95
N ARG A 7 29.06 -29.31 -1.97
CA ARG A 7 28.56 -28.07 -1.35
C ARG A 7 28.42 -27.04 -2.44
N ILE A 8 27.18 -26.83 -2.91
CA ILE A 8 26.82 -25.62 -3.67
C ILE A 8 26.94 -24.48 -2.66
N MET A 9 28.13 -23.91 -2.58
CA MET A 9 28.31 -22.61 -1.94
C MET A 9 27.57 -21.61 -2.82
N GLN A 10 26.31 -21.29 -2.44
CA GLN A 10 25.64 -20.13 -2.99
C GLN A 10 26.52 -18.90 -2.68
N LYS A 11 27.14 -18.34 -3.73
CA LYS A 11 27.80 -17.03 -3.59
C LYS A 11 26.76 -16.07 -3.01
N PRO A 12 27.07 -15.31 -1.95
CA PRO A 12 26.17 -14.27 -1.47
C PRO A 12 25.88 -13.34 -2.65
N TYR A 13 24.59 -13.10 -2.94
CA TYR A 13 24.19 -12.12 -3.92
C TYR A 13 24.71 -10.75 -3.46
N LEU A 14 25.78 -10.28 -4.06
CA LEU A 14 26.30 -8.94 -3.83
C LEU A 14 25.39 -7.96 -4.58
N CYS A 15 24.51 -7.29 -3.83
CA CYS A 15 23.78 -6.15 -4.34
C CYS A 15 24.80 -5.08 -4.83
N PRO A 16 24.60 -4.45 -6.00
CA PRO A 16 25.48 -3.38 -6.47
C PRO A 16 25.65 -2.33 -5.38
N LYS A 17 26.89 -1.86 -5.14
CA LYS A 17 27.17 -0.80 -4.18
C LYS A 17 26.58 0.52 -4.72
N ILE A 18 25.40 0.91 -4.22
CA ILE A 18 24.85 2.24 -4.43
C ILE A 18 25.60 3.21 -3.50
N SER A 19 25.82 4.45 -3.94
CA SER A 19 26.47 5.49 -3.11
C SER A 19 25.67 5.64 -1.80
N LYS A 20 26.37 5.63 -0.66
CA LYS A 20 25.79 5.65 0.69
C LYS A 20 24.99 6.92 1.03
N ASP A 21 24.99 7.92 0.17
CA ASP A 21 24.49 9.28 0.43
C ASP A 21 23.25 9.66 -0.37
N ARG A 22 22.52 8.68 -0.93
CA ARG A 22 21.25 8.99 -1.61
C ARG A 22 20.20 9.33 -0.55
N ILE A 23 19.95 10.62 -0.32
CA ILE A 23 18.81 11.09 0.47
C ILE A 23 17.55 10.69 -0.30
N MET A 24 16.82 9.71 0.24
CA MET A 24 15.58 9.26 -0.35
C MET A 24 14.50 10.33 -0.12
N GLN A 25 13.84 10.74 -1.19
CA GLN A 25 12.74 11.70 -1.10
C GLN A 25 11.57 11.07 -0.33
N LYS A 26 11.20 11.68 0.80
CA LYS A 26 10.03 11.25 1.58
C LYS A 26 8.74 11.56 0.84
N ILE A 27 7.72 10.73 1.06
CA ILE A 27 6.37 10.95 0.54
C ILE A 27 5.65 11.93 1.45
N ILE A 28 5.13 13.01 0.84
CA ILE A 28 4.31 14.00 1.51
C ILE A 28 2.90 13.93 0.94
N GLY A 29 1.90 13.74 1.81
CA GLY A 29 0.50 13.53 1.41
C GLY A 29 0.13 12.07 1.26
N LEU A 30 -1.02 11.79 0.67
CA LEU A 30 -1.58 10.45 0.61
C LEU A 30 -1.33 9.78 -0.74
N ILE A 31 -0.97 8.52 -0.67
CA ILE A 31 -0.91 7.55 -1.76
C ILE A 31 -2.14 6.65 -1.64
N ASP A 32 -2.84 6.40 -2.72
CA ASP A 32 -3.96 5.47 -2.74
C ASP A 32 -3.50 4.01 -2.84
N ALA A 33 -4.25 3.09 -2.27
CA ALA A 33 -4.08 1.66 -2.51
C ALA A 33 -5.22 1.16 -3.41
N PRO A 34 -5.08 1.29 -4.77
CA PRO A 34 -6.18 1.11 -5.69
C PRO A 34 -6.64 -0.32 -5.76
N PHE A 35 -7.95 -0.49 -6.01
CA PHE A 35 -8.54 -1.77 -6.36
C PHE A 35 -8.08 -2.19 -7.76
N THR A 36 -7.97 -3.50 -8.00
CA THR A 36 -7.82 -4.03 -9.35
C THR A 36 -9.20 -4.12 -10.01
N PRO A 37 -9.42 -3.44 -11.13
CA PRO A 37 -10.67 -3.55 -11.86
C PRO A 37 -10.74 -4.86 -12.64
N PHE A 38 -11.89 -5.52 -12.61
CA PHE A 38 -12.16 -6.75 -13.36
C PHE A 38 -13.34 -6.59 -14.31
N LYS A 39 -13.31 -7.32 -15.41
CA LYS A 39 -14.43 -7.52 -16.33
C LYS A 39 -15.35 -8.62 -15.78
N GLU A 40 -16.54 -8.76 -16.36
CA GLU A 40 -17.51 -9.80 -15.97
C GLU A 40 -16.96 -11.23 -16.09
N ASN A 41 -16.07 -11.46 -17.05
CA ASN A 41 -15.40 -12.75 -17.25
C ASN A 41 -14.24 -13.02 -16.28
N GLY A 42 -13.95 -12.07 -15.37
CA GLY A 42 -12.87 -12.16 -14.39
C GLY A 42 -11.49 -11.71 -14.87
N ASP A 43 -11.34 -11.31 -16.14
CA ASP A 43 -10.11 -10.71 -16.64
C ASP A 43 -9.90 -9.30 -16.06
N VAL A 44 -8.64 -8.87 -15.92
CA VAL A 44 -8.33 -7.51 -15.49
C VAL A 44 -8.80 -6.49 -16.54
N ASN A 45 -9.54 -5.48 -16.11
CA ASN A 45 -9.99 -4.37 -16.93
C ASN A 45 -8.97 -3.23 -16.93
N TYR A 46 -7.99 -3.31 -17.81
CA TYR A 46 -6.94 -2.30 -17.90
C TYR A 46 -7.43 -0.96 -18.45
N ASP A 47 -8.54 -0.96 -19.20
CA ASP A 47 -9.02 0.20 -19.98
C ASP A 47 -9.55 1.34 -19.08
N ILE A 48 -10.01 1.01 -17.86
CA ILE A 48 -10.56 1.99 -16.91
C ILE A 48 -9.47 2.72 -16.09
N ILE A 49 -8.24 2.22 -16.10
CA ILE A 49 -7.16 2.73 -15.23
C ILE A 49 -6.82 4.21 -15.50
N PRO A 50 -6.79 4.72 -16.74
CA PRO A 50 -6.54 6.14 -16.97
C PRO A 50 -7.57 7.06 -16.30
N GLU A 51 -8.86 6.71 -16.38
CA GLU A 51 -9.94 7.45 -15.71
C GLU A 51 -9.80 7.39 -14.19
N TYR A 52 -9.46 6.20 -13.67
CA TYR A 52 -9.23 5.99 -12.25
C TYR A 52 -8.06 6.84 -11.73
N ALA A 53 -6.92 6.84 -12.43
CA ALA A 53 -5.77 7.66 -12.08
C ALA A 53 -6.10 9.17 -12.06
N ALA A 54 -6.83 9.63 -13.08
CA ALA A 54 -7.28 11.01 -13.17
C ALA A 54 -8.23 11.39 -12.01
N MET A 55 -9.16 10.49 -11.66
CA MET A 55 -10.05 10.69 -10.51
C MET A 55 -9.26 10.81 -9.19
N LEU A 56 -8.32 9.91 -8.92
CA LEU A 56 -7.50 9.95 -7.71
C LEU A 56 -6.69 11.26 -7.62
N GLN A 57 -6.07 11.68 -8.71
CA GLN A 57 -5.32 12.95 -8.74
C GLN A 57 -6.21 14.16 -8.47
N ARG A 58 -7.41 14.23 -9.10
CA ARG A 58 -8.39 15.33 -8.86
C ARG A 58 -8.77 15.45 -7.38
N ASN A 59 -8.80 14.33 -6.67
CA ASN A 59 -9.15 14.27 -5.25
C ASN A 59 -7.94 14.43 -4.30
N GLY A 60 -6.78 14.86 -4.84
CA GLY A 60 -5.61 15.30 -4.08
C GLY A 60 -4.59 14.21 -3.75
N LEU A 61 -4.80 12.97 -4.21
CA LEU A 61 -3.86 11.87 -4.01
C LEU A 61 -2.56 12.11 -4.78
N LYS A 62 -1.42 11.68 -4.23
CA LYS A 62 -0.08 11.91 -4.76
C LYS A 62 0.50 10.73 -5.53
N GLY A 63 -0.25 9.64 -5.61
CA GLY A 63 0.18 8.41 -6.27
C GLY A 63 -0.66 7.21 -5.86
N VAL A 64 -0.17 6.06 -6.26
CA VAL A 64 -0.81 4.75 -6.00
C VAL A 64 0.19 3.71 -5.54
N PHE A 65 -0.29 2.78 -4.71
CA PHE A 65 0.41 1.57 -4.28
C PHE A 65 -0.30 0.35 -4.89
N VAL A 66 0.07 0.03 -6.14
CA VAL A 66 -0.62 -0.98 -6.96
C VAL A 66 -0.25 -2.41 -6.57
N ASN A 67 -1.10 -3.37 -6.87
CA ASN A 67 -0.91 -4.80 -6.54
C ASN A 67 -0.79 -5.07 -5.01
N GLY A 68 -1.21 -4.13 -4.16
CA GLY A 68 -1.27 -4.34 -2.73
C GLY A 68 -2.46 -5.23 -2.31
N SER A 69 -2.75 -5.28 -1.02
CA SER A 69 -3.88 -6.06 -0.48
C SER A 69 -5.24 -5.58 -1.00
N SER A 70 -5.49 -4.26 -1.04
CA SER A 70 -6.70 -3.70 -1.64
C SER A 70 -6.82 -4.02 -3.14
N GLY A 71 -5.69 -4.07 -3.83
CA GLY A 71 -5.61 -4.45 -5.25
C GLY A 71 -5.63 -5.95 -5.51
N GLU A 72 -5.93 -6.78 -4.52
CA GLU A 72 -6.01 -8.24 -4.65
C GLU A 72 -4.72 -8.87 -5.24
N GLY A 73 -3.56 -8.26 -4.99
CA GLY A 73 -2.31 -8.58 -5.68
C GLY A 73 -1.83 -10.03 -5.55
N TYR A 74 -2.19 -10.73 -4.46
CA TYR A 74 -1.92 -12.17 -4.30
C TYR A 74 -2.90 -13.09 -5.03
N MET A 75 -3.95 -12.53 -5.63
CA MET A 75 -4.96 -13.26 -6.43
C MET A 75 -4.79 -13.03 -7.93
N LEU A 76 -3.77 -12.24 -8.30
CA LEU A 76 -3.38 -11.99 -9.69
C LEU A 76 -2.24 -12.93 -10.09
N THR A 77 -2.20 -13.33 -11.37
CA THR A 77 -1.01 -13.97 -11.93
C THR A 77 0.14 -12.97 -12.02
N GLU A 78 1.39 -13.45 -12.15
CA GLU A 78 2.53 -12.56 -12.31
C GLU A 78 2.40 -11.70 -13.59
N GLU A 79 1.87 -12.27 -14.67
CA GLU A 79 1.62 -11.55 -15.94
C GLU A 79 0.59 -10.43 -15.76
N GLU A 80 -0.50 -10.70 -15.02
CA GLU A 80 -1.50 -9.68 -14.72
C GLU A 80 -0.91 -8.56 -13.85
N ARG A 81 -0.11 -8.92 -12.83
CA ARG A 81 0.56 -7.94 -11.96
C ARG A 81 1.52 -7.05 -12.75
N MET A 82 2.32 -7.62 -13.65
CA MET A 82 3.23 -6.88 -14.52
C MET A 82 2.46 -5.92 -15.43
N LYS A 83 1.45 -6.43 -16.15
CA LYS A 83 0.66 -5.61 -17.06
C LYS A 83 -0.14 -4.53 -16.35
N LEU A 84 -0.64 -4.81 -15.14
CA LEU A 84 -1.34 -3.82 -14.32
C LEU A 84 -0.38 -2.70 -13.90
N ALA A 85 0.84 -3.04 -13.47
CA ALA A 85 1.87 -2.05 -13.12
C ALA A 85 2.26 -1.18 -14.33
N GLU A 86 2.47 -1.78 -15.52
CA GLU A 86 2.73 -1.06 -16.77
C GLU A 86 1.61 -0.06 -17.08
N THR A 87 0.35 -0.51 -16.95
CA THR A 87 -0.81 0.33 -17.25
C THR A 87 -0.91 1.52 -16.30
N TRP A 88 -0.67 1.32 -14.99
CA TRP A 88 -0.65 2.40 -14.01
C TRP A 88 0.50 3.38 -14.26
N VAL A 89 1.72 2.90 -14.56
CA VAL A 89 2.87 3.77 -14.87
C VAL A 89 2.58 4.61 -16.10
N LYS A 90 1.99 4.01 -17.14
CA LYS A 90 1.63 4.72 -18.38
C LYS A 90 0.50 5.74 -18.17
N ALA A 91 -0.47 5.42 -17.30
CA ALA A 91 -1.63 6.27 -17.02
C ALA A 91 -1.37 7.35 -15.96
N ALA A 92 -0.27 7.24 -15.23
CA ALA A 92 0.07 8.16 -14.14
C ALA A 92 0.23 9.58 -14.66
N PRO A 93 -0.52 10.55 -14.11
CA PRO A 93 -0.30 11.95 -14.43
C PRO A 93 1.10 12.42 -14.00
N GLU A 94 1.55 13.55 -14.52
CA GLU A 94 2.86 14.13 -14.15
C GLU A 94 2.97 14.33 -12.62
N GLY A 95 4.09 13.88 -12.05
CA GLY A 95 4.35 13.95 -10.60
C GLY A 95 3.60 12.89 -9.75
N PHE A 96 2.75 12.08 -10.35
CA PHE A 96 1.98 11.04 -9.66
C PHE A 96 2.82 9.78 -9.44
N LYS A 97 3.03 9.38 -8.19
CA LYS A 97 3.94 8.29 -7.83
C LYS A 97 3.27 6.93 -7.99
N VAL A 98 3.87 6.02 -8.75
CA VAL A 98 3.43 4.62 -8.82
C VAL A 98 4.41 3.75 -8.05
N ILE A 99 3.96 3.22 -6.92
CA ILE A 99 4.69 2.24 -6.11
C ILE A 99 4.09 0.86 -6.42
N VAL A 100 4.92 -0.09 -6.82
CA VAL A 100 4.46 -1.43 -7.18
C VAL A 100 4.72 -2.39 -6.03
N HIS A 101 3.66 -3.01 -5.49
CA HIS A 101 3.82 -4.13 -4.56
C HIS A 101 4.30 -5.35 -5.32
N VAL A 102 5.48 -5.84 -4.97
CA VAL A 102 6.16 -6.95 -5.65
C VAL A 102 6.27 -8.21 -4.78
N GLY A 103 5.75 -8.17 -3.54
CA GLY A 103 5.78 -9.29 -2.62
C GLY A 103 5.04 -10.52 -3.16
N SER A 104 5.61 -11.71 -2.94
CA SER A 104 5.08 -13.01 -3.33
C SER A 104 5.53 -14.06 -2.30
N CYS A 105 4.90 -15.24 -2.28
CA CYS A 105 5.39 -16.38 -1.50
C CYS A 105 6.72 -16.94 -2.05
N CYS A 106 7.08 -16.62 -3.29
CA CYS A 106 8.33 -16.98 -3.91
C CYS A 106 9.24 -15.76 -4.04
N ALA A 107 10.34 -15.71 -3.30
CA ALA A 107 11.29 -14.59 -3.34
C ALA A 107 11.84 -14.32 -4.74
N ARG A 108 12.04 -15.35 -5.56
CA ARG A 108 12.46 -15.20 -6.96
C ARG A 108 11.43 -14.49 -7.82
N ASN A 109 10.13 -14.79 -7.64
CA ASN A 109 9.05 -14.08 -8.32
C ASN A 109 8.99 -12.63 -7.84
N SER A 110 9.15 -12.39 -6.53
CA SER A 110 9.22 -11.03 -6.00
C SER A 110 10.36 -10.23 -6.61
N LYS A 111 11.54 -10.83 -6.75
CA LYS A 111 12.70 -10.20 -7.41
C LYS A 111 12.42 -9.91 -8.89
N MET A 112 11.86 -10.86 -9.62
CA MET A 112 11.46 -10.66 -11.03
C MET A 112 10.47 -9.52 -11.20
N LEU A 113 9.45 -9.43 -10.33
CA LEU A 113 8.48 -8.34 -10.33
C LEU A 113 9.15 -6.99 -9.98
N ALA A 114 10.16 -6.98 -9.10
CA ALA A 114 10.95 -5.79 -8.80
C ALA A 114 11.79 -5.34 -10.01
N GLU A 115 12.48 -6.27 -10.68
CA GLU A 115 13.22 -6.01 -11.93
C GLU A 115 12.31 -5.42 -13.01
N HIS A 116 11.10 -5.98 -13.16
CA HIS A 116 10.10 -5.47 -14.07
C HIS A 116 9.64 -4.06 -13.68
N ALA A 117 9.34 -3.80 -12.40
CA ALA A 117 8.92 -2.48 -11.92
C ALA A 117 9.98 -1.40 -12.21
N GLN A 118 11.27 -1.72 -12.03
CA GLN A 118 12.36 -0.81 -12.39
C GLN A 118 12.41 -0.57 -13.91
N LYS A 119 12.29 -1.63 -14.71
CA LYS A 119 12.33 -1.54 -16.18
C LYS A 119 11.23 -0.65 -16.75
N ILE A 120 10.03 -0.69 -16.19
CA ILE A 120 8.89 0.12 -16.66
C ILE A 120 8.88 1.55 -16.13
N GLY A 121 9.85 1.93 -15.28
CA GLY A 121 9.96 3.27 -14.71
C GLY A 121 8.99 3.56 -13.56
N ALA A 122 8.62 2.55 -12.77
CA ALA A 122 7.89 2.78 -11.52
C ALA A 122 8.66 3.74 -10.59
N TRP A 123 7.95 4.50 -9.76
CA TRP A 123 8.58 5.41 -8.80
C TRP A 123 9.25 4.66 -7.64
N GLY A 124 8.68 3.55 -7.23
CA GLY A 124 9.18 2.74 -6.13
C GLY A 124 8.58 1.34 -6.11
N ILE A 125 9.08 0.51 -5.21
CA ILE A 125 8.55 -0.84 -4.97
C ILE A 125 8.23 -1.03 -3.49
N GLY A 126 7.31 -1.97 -3.21
CA GLY A 126 7.00 -2.37 -1.85
C GLY A 126 6.75 -3.87 -1.74
N ALA A 127 6.97 -4.44 -0.56
CA ALA A 127 6.64 -5.83 -0.29
C ALA A 127 6.23 -6.02 1.17
N MET A 128 5.18 -6.79 1.42
CA MET A 128 4.89 -7.28 2.77
C MET A 128 5.58 -8.61 3.02
N ALA A 129 5.71 -9.01 4.28
CA ALA A 129 6.16 -10.35 4.64
C ALA A 129 5.24 -11.40 3.98
N THR A 130 5.82 -12.49 3.52
CA THR A 130 5.03 -13.58 2.90
C THR A 130 4.01 -14.15 3.89
N PRO A 131 2.75 -14.41 3.46
CA PRO A 131 1.79 -15.10 4.30
C PRO A 131 2.14 -16.59 4.52
N PHE A 132 2.97 -17.16 3.63
CA PHE A 132 3.46 -18.55 3.75
C PHE A 132 4.82 -18.72 3.02
N PRO A 133 5.84 -19.29 3.69
CA PRO A 133 5.88 -19.64 5.12
C PRO A 133 5.87 -18.39 6.01
N LYS A 134 5.45 -18.54 7.28
CA LYS A 134 5.47 -17.44 8.25
C LYS A 134 6.89 -17.01 8.57
N ILE A 135 7.12 -15.71 8.56
CA ILE A 135 8.39 -15.11 9.00
C ILE A 135 8.26 -14.79 10.49
N ASN A 136 9.15 -15.37 11.30
CA ASN A 136 9.08 -15.23 12.77
C ASN A 136 10.32 -14.53 13.37
N ARG A 137 11.30 -14.18 12.55
CA ARG A 137 12.54 -13.52 12.97
C ARG A 137 12.85 -12.32 12.09
N VAL A 138 13.36 -11.27 12.70
CA VAL A 138 13.78 -10.06 11.99
C VAL A 138 14.79 -10.38 10.89
N GLU A 139 15.77 -11.27 11.16
CA GLU A 139 16.79 -11.64 10.19
C GLU A 139 16.22 -12.39 8.95
N GLU A 140 15.17 -13.18 9.12
CA GLU A 140 14.46 -13.83 8.02
C GLU A 140 13.77 -12.78 7.13
N LEU A 141 13.12 -11.79 7.77
CA LEU A 141 12.48 -10.69 7.07
C LEU A 141 13.51 -9.85 6.31
N VAL A 142 14.64 -9.53 6.93
CA VAL A 142 15.71 -8.76 6.30
C VAL A 142 16.23 -9.47 5.06
N LYS A 143 16.51 -10.78 5.13
CA LYS A 143 16.97 -11.57 3.98
C LYS A 143 15.95 -11.58 2.84
N TYR A 144 14.67 -11.72 3.16
CA TYR A 144 13.59 -11.67 2.17
C TYR A 144 13.54 -10.30 1.49
N CYS A 145 13.57 -9.21 2.27
CA CYS A 145 13.59 -7.85 1.74
C CYS A 145 14.84 -7.55 0.91
N GLU A 146 16.01 -8.04 1.34
CA GLU A 146 17.28 -7.88 0.62
C GLU A 146 17.25 -8.53 -0.77
N GLU A 147 16.71 -9.74 -0.88
CA GLU A 147 16.57 -10.44 -2.17
C GLU A 147 15.64 -9.67 -3.13
N ILE A 148 14.54 -9.12 -2.62
CA ILE A 148 13.60 -8.32 -3.41
C ILE A 148 14.23 -7.00 -3.85
N ALA A 149 14.82 -6.27 -2.91
CA ALA A 149 15.39 -4.95 -3.14
C ALA A 149 16.53 -4.97 -4.18
N CYS A 150 17.30 -6.07 -4.23
CA CYS A 150 18.32 -6.30 -5.25
C CYS A 150 17.77 -6.40 -6.68
N GLY A 151 16.49 -6.68 -6.87
CA GLY A 151 15.85 -6.71 -8.19
C GLY A 151 15.61 -5.30 -8.76
N ALA A 152 15.53 -4.28 -7.89
CA ALA A 152 15.29 -2.89 -8.31
C ALA A 152 16.18 -1.92 -7.51
N PRO A 153 17.52 -1.98 -7.70
CA PRO A 153 18.44 -1.22 -6.87
C PRO A 153 18.28 0.31 -6.99
N ASP A 154 17.74 0.80 -8.11
CA ASP A 154 17.56 2.22 -8.35
C ASP A 154 16.24 2.77 -7.82
N LEU A 155 15.30 1.90 -7.42
CA LEU A 155 14.00 2.31 -6.89
C LEU A 155 13.98 2.33 -5.36
N PRO A 156 13.28 3.30 -4.72
CA PRO A 156 12.96 3.23 -3.30
C PRO A 156 12.21 1.94 -2.96
N PHE A 157 12.69 1.21 -1.95
CA PHE A 157 12.03 0.02 -1.44
C PHE A 157 11.35 0.29 -0.10
N TYR A 158 10.06 -0.01 -0.01
CA TYR A 158 9.24 0.11 1.19
C TYR A 158 8.84 -1.27 1.71
N TYR A 159 9.14 -1.57 2.97
CA TYR A 159 8.52 -2.72 3.62
C TYR A 159 7.07 -2.39 4.00
N TYR A 160 6.15 -3.30 3.68
CA TYR A 160 4.74 -3.17 4.05
C TYR A 160 4.47 -4.00 5.31
N HIS A 161 4.42 -3.33 6.46
CA HIS A 161 4.09 -3.94 7.75
C HIS A 161 2.58 -4.03 7.91
N ILE A 162 2.04 -5.26 7.81
CA ILE A 162 0.62 -5.58 8.01
C ILE A 162 0.49 -6.97 8.67
N PRO A 163 0.80 -7.08 9.97
CA PRO A 163 0.83 -8.38 10.65
C PRO A 163 -0.53 -9.09 10.69
N ALA A 164 -1.64 -8.37 10.62
CA ALA A 164 -2.97 -8.95 10.54
C ALA A 164 -3.17 -9.91 9.35
N PHE A 165 -2.43 -9.73 8.23
CA PHE A 165 -2.56 -10.57 7.04
C PHE A 165 -1.52 -11.68 6.95
N ASN A 166 -0.36 -11.51 7.56
CA ASN A 166 0.76 -12.44 7.40
C ASN A 166 1.31 -13.00 8.72
N ASN A 167 0.73 -12.58 9.86
CA ASN A 167 1.16 -12.94 11.21
C ASN A 167 2.63 -12.59 11.55
N ALA A 168 3.27 -11.70 10.80
CA ALA A 168 4.63 -11.23 11.06
C ALA A 168 4.62 -10.08 12.09
N TYR A 169 4.31 -10.39 13.34
CA TYR A 169 4.36 -9.45 14.48
C TYR A 169 5.81 -9.28 14.95
N LEU A 170 6.61 -8.62 14.12
CA LEU A 170 8.03 -8.38 14.39
C LEU A 170 8.25 -6.94 14.88
N PRO A 171 9.18 -6.72 15.85
CA PRO A 171 9.47 -5.37 16.34
C PRO A 171 10.13 -4.53 15.24
N MET A 172 9.40 -3.51 14.75
CA MET A 172 9.82 -2.73 13.58
C MET A 172 11.05 -1.87 13.84
N VAL A 173 11.28 -1.39 15.05
CA VAL A 173 12.54 -0.69 15.39
C VAL A 173 13.73 -1.61 15.17
N LYS A 174 13.65 -2.88 15.60
CA LYS A 174 14.71 -3.88 15.38
C LYS A 174 14.90 -4.21 13.90
N PHE A 175 13.81 -4.21 13.12
CA PHE A 175 13.89 -4.36 11.68
C PHE A 175 14.61 -3.17 11.05
N LEU A 176 14.28 -1.91 11.44
CA LEU A 176 14.98 -0.72 10.96
C LEU A 176 16.48 -0.74 11.28
N GLU A 177 16.85 -1.15 12.50
CA GLU A 177 18.25 -1.34 12.90
C GLU A 177 18.97 -2.36 11.99
N ALA A 178 18.29 -3.45 11.63
CA ALA A 178 18.90 -4.55 10.87
C ALA A 178 19.00 -4.28 9.35
N VAL A 179 18.11 -3.45 8.78
CA VAL A 179 18.16 -3.07 7.35
C VAL A 179 19.07 -1.88 7.09
N ASP A 180 19.32 -1.06 8.11
CA ASP A 180 20.08 0.18 7.96
C ASP A 180 21.53 -0.09 7.53
N GLY A 181 21.90 0.40 6.36
CA GLY A 181 23.20 0.16 5.72
C GLY A 181 23.34 -1.23 5.05
N ARG A 182 22.36 -2.13 5.22
CA ARG A 182 22.35 -3.45 4.59
C ARG A 182 21.56 -3.47 3.28
N ILE A 183 20.42 -2.77 3.22
CA ILE A 183 19.62 -2.61 2.01
C ILE A 183 19.75 -1.15 1.54
N PRO A 184 20.62 -0.88 0.55
CA PRO A 184 21.00 0.50 0.19
C PRO A 184 19.85 1.37 -0.30
N ASN A 185 18.84 0.78 -0.95
CA ASN A 185 17.65 1.45 -1.47
C ASN A 185 16.44 1.34 -0.53
N PHE A 186 16.62 0.90 0.72
CA PHE A 186 15.54 0.88 1.70
C PHE A 186 15.10 2.30 2.05
N ALA A 187 13.86 2.64 1.69
CA ALA A 187 13.31 3.98 1.88
C ALA A 187 12.53 4.11 3.19
N GLY A 188 11.77 3.07 3.57
CA GLY A 188 10.92 3.18 4.75
C GLY A 188 9.91 2.04 4.88
N VAL A 189 8.86 2.32 5.63
CA VAL A 189 7.81 1.35 5.96
C VAL A 189 6.42 1.93 5.69
N LYS A 190 5.58 1.20 4.95
CA LYS A 190 4.13 1.36 5.03
C LYS A 190 3.67 0.61 6.28
N TYR A 191 3.21 1.34 7.29
CA TYR A 191 2.88 0.79 8.59
C TYR A 191 1.37 0.71 8.80
N THR A 192 0.83 -0.51 8.70
CA THR A 192 -0.60 -0.83 8.87
C THR A 192 -0.75 -1.73 10.09
N PHE A 193 -0.51 -1.16 11.25
CA PHE A 193 -0.66 -1.83 12.55
C PHE A 193 -1.05 -0.81 13.61
N GLU A 194 -1.79 -1.24 14.63
CA GLU A 194 -2.48 -0.37 15.59
C GLU A 194 -1.56 0.34 16.59
N SER A 195 -0.30 -0.09 16.72
CA SER A 195 0.63 0.48 17.71
C SER A 195 1.21 1.81 17.25
N LEU A 196 0.52 2.91 17.53
CA LEU A 196 1.10 4.25 17.34
C LEU A 196 2.35 4.48 18.20
N TYR A 197 2.48 3.80 19.36
CA TYR A 197 3.71 3.82 20.14
C TYR A 197 4.91 3.31 19.33
N GLU A 198 4.81 2.11 18.74
CA GLU A 198 5.89 1.55 17.92
C GLU A 198 6.12 2.38 16.66
N PHE A 199 5.06 2.85 16.01
CA PHE A 199 5.15 3.75 14.86
C PHE A 199 5.97 5.00 15.20
N ASN A 200 5.69 5.64 16.34
CA ASN A 200 6.46 6.81 16.80
C ASN A 200 7.93 6.46 17.08
N GLN A 201 8.22 5.31 17.69
CA GLN A 201 9.61 4.88 17.88
C GLN A 201 10.34 4.70 16.54
N CYS A 202 9.66 4.19 15.52
CA CYS A 202 10.20 4.10 14.16
C CYS A 202 10.42 5.48 13.53
N MET A 203 9.49 6.43 13.74
CA MET A 203 9.62 7.83 13.29
C MET A 203 10.85 8.51 13.89
N LEU A 204 11.16 8.23 15.15
CA LEU A 204 12.30 8.81 15.88
C LEU A 204 13.64 8.14 15.54
N TYR A 205 13.63 6.97 14.91
CA TYR A 205 14.86 6.24 14.59
C TYR A 205 15.85 7.11 13.80
N LYS A 206 17.06 7.32 14.37
CA LYS A 206 18.12 8.15 13.78
C LYS A 206 17.60 9.48 13.22
N ASN A 207 16.83 10.20 14.02
CA ASN A 207 16.27 11.51 13.67
C ASN A 207 15.37 11.48 12.41
N GLY A 208 14.54 10.44 12.27
CA GLY A 208 13.62 10.32 11.15
C GLY A 208 14.31 9.90 9.84
N ARG A 209 15.33 9.06 9.93
CA ARG A 209 16.09 8.58 8.79
C ARG A 209 15.22 7.95 7.69
N PHE A 210 14.22 7.17 8.08
CA PHE A 210 13.36 6.46 7.15
C PHE A 210 12.01 7.14 6.96
N ASP A 211 11.39 6.89 5.81
CA ASP A 211 10.05 7.36 5.49
C ASP A 211 9.02 6.41 6.09
N MET A 212 8.31 6.87 7.11
CA MET A 212 7.28 6.07 7.79
C MET A 212 5.91 6.52 7.31
N LEU A 213 5.25 5.67 6.53
CA LEU A 213 3.95 5.96 5.92
C LEU A 213 2.83 5.30 6.72
N HIS A 214 1.91 6.11 7.23
CA HIS A 214 0.76 5.60 7.98
C HIS A 214 -0.19 4.83 7.06
N GLY A 215 -0.65 3.67 7.50
CA GLY A 215 -1.44 2.76 6.66
C GLY A 215 -2.84 2.45 7.18
N GLN A 216 -3.35 3.25 8.15
CA GLN A 216 -4.68 3.09 8.75
C GLN A 216 -5.46 4.40 8.65
N ASP A 217 -6.50 4.39 7.83
CA ASP A 217 -7.29 5.58 7.48
C ASP A 217 -8.06 6.12 8.69
N GLU A 218 -8.44 5.24 9.60
CA GLU A 218 -9.16 5.52 10.84
C GLU A 218 -8.37 6.31 11.87
N THR A 219 -7.05 6.43 11.72
CA THR A 219 -6.16 7.08 12.71
C THR A 219 -5.15 8.05 12.10
N ILE A 220 -5.45 8.61 10.91
CA ILE A 220 -4.56 9.57 10.22
C ILE A 220 -4.24 10.75 11.13
N LEU A 221 -5.25 11.43 11.70
CA LEU A 221 -5.04 12.59 12.54
C LEU A 221 -4.16 12.26 13.77
N ALA A 222 -4.37 11.11 14.38
CA ALA A 222 -3.56 10.69 15.53
C ALA A 222 -2.09 10.49 15.13
N SER A 223 -1.82 9.95 13.94
CA SER A 223 -0.45 9.79 13.44
C SER A 223 0.23 11.11 13.08
N LEU A 224 -0.53 12.10 12.59
CA LEU A 224 -0.04 13.46 12.35
C LEU A 224 0.35 14.14 13.66
N GLU A 225 -0.57 14.16 14.64
CA GLU A 225 -0.39 14.87 15.92
C GLU A 225 0.67 14.22 16.82
N MET A 226 0.60 12.89 16.98
CA MET A 226 1.46 12.18 17.91
C MET A 226 2.85 11.88 17.33
N CYS A 227 2.89 11.51 16.04
CA CYS A 227 4.11 10.96 15.44
C CYS A 227 4.77 11.91 14.44
N GLY A 228 4.07 12.96 14.00
CA GLY A 228 4.59 13.90 13.00
C GLY A 228 4.77 13.29 11.63
N THR A 229 3.96 12.25 11.28
CA THR A 229 4.01 11.66 9.94
C THR A 229 3.61 12.69 8.88
N GLN A 230 4.16 12.58 7.68
CA GLN A 230 3.87 13.51 6.58
C GLN A 230 3.15 12.84 5.42
N GLY A 231 3.11 11.52 5.41
CA GLY A 231 2.51 10.74 4.34
C GLY A 231 1.82 9.47 4.83
N GLY A 232 0.95 8.93 3.98
CA GLY A 232 0.25 7.68 4.24
C GLY A 232 -0.11 6.94 2.97
N ILE A 233 -0.44 5.66 3.12
CA ILE A 233 -0.96 4.82 2.03
C ILE A 233 -2.28 4.24 2.48
N CYS A 234 -3.36 4.76 1.92
CA CYS A 234 -4.73 4.61 2.37
C CYS A 234 -5.55 3.70 1.44
N GLY A 235 -6.48 2.94 1.99
CA GLY A 235 -7.37 2.06 1.22
C GLY A 235 -8.73 2.70 0.92
N THR A 236 -9.31 3.43 1.86
CA THR A 236 -10.59 4.11 1.67
C THR A 236 -10.46 5.39 0.84
N SER A 237 -9.22 5.85 0.57
CA SER A 237 -8.96 6.99 -0.31
C SER A 237 -9.46 6.78 -1.75
N ASN A 238 -9.68 5.55 -2.17
CA ASN A 238 -10.32 5.20 -3.43
C ASN A 238 -11.65 5.95 -3.66
N TYR A 239 -12.43 6.14 -2.60
CA TYR A 239 -13.75 6.78 -2.66
C TYR A 239 -13.93 7.93 -1.66
N ASN A 240 -13.09 8.02 -0.62
CA ASN A 240 -13.15 9.02 0.45
C ASN A 240 -11.88 9.90 0.51
N GLY A 241 -11.09 9.95 -0.56
CA GLY A 241 -9.80 10.63 -0.62
C GLY A 241 -9.89 12.12 -0.29
N ARG A 242 -10.93 12.81 -0.73
CA ARG A 242 -11.16 14.25 -0.40
C ARG A 242 -11.25 14.49 1.11
N CYS A 243 -11.97 13.63 1.83
CA CYS A 243 -12.05 13.70 3.28
C CYS A 243 -10.68 13.50 3.93
N LEU A 244 -9.97 12.43 3.53
CA LEU A 244 -8.66 12.09 4.11
C LEU A 244 -7.59 13.16 3.82
N VAL A 245 -7.58 13.71 2.61
CA VAL A 245 -6.72 14.85 2.26
C VAL A 245 -7.11 16.08 3.08
N GLY A 246 -8.42 16.32 3.25
CA GLY A 246 -8.96 17.43 4.07
C GLY A 246 -8.53 17.36 5.54
N ILE A 247 -8.36 16.15 6.12
CA ILE A 247 -7.81 15.99 7.48
C ILE A 247 -6.40 16.59 7.55
N ILE A 248 -5.54 16.26 6.59
CA ILE A 248 -4.16 16.73 6.54
C ILE A 248 -4.10 18.25 6.32
N GLU A 249 -4.95 18.78 5.45
CA GLU A 249 -5.02 20.21 5.15
C GLU A 249 -5.51 21.01 6.35
N ALA A 250 -6.58 20.57 7.01
CA ALA A 250 -7.09 21.19 8.21
C ALA A 250 -6.04 21.19 9.33
N TRP A 251 -5.38 20.05 9.54
CA TRP A 251 -4.30 19.94 10.51
C TRP A 251 -3.14 20.90 10.21
N LYS A 252 -2.66 20.97 8.97
CA LYS A 252 -1.57 21.88 8.55
C LYS A 252 -1.94 23.36 8.76
N ASN A 253 -3.20 23.68 8.62
CA ASN A 253 -3.72 25.05 8.84
C ASN A 253 -4.00 25.36 10.34
N GLY A 254 -3.74 24.42 11.25
CA GLY A 254 -3.99 24.56 12.68
C GLY A 254 -5.46 24.40 13.08
N ASP A 255 -6.34 24.03 12.16
CA ASP A 255 -7.76 23.80 12.43
C ASP A 255 -8.02 22.36 12.91
N LEU A 256 -7.64 22.12 14.16
CA LEU A 256 -7.81 20.80 14.78
C LEU A 256 -9.28 20.40 14.97
N ALA A 257 -10.17 21.37 15.11
CA ALA A 257 -11.60 21.09 15.23
C ALA A 257 -12.13 20.49 13.93
N LYS A 258 -11.78 21.09 12.79
CA LYS A 258 -12.13 20.59 11.46
C LYS A 258 -11.46 19.27 11.15
N ALA A 259 -10.18 19.14 11.50
CA ALA A 259 -9.45 17.87 11.31
C ALA A 259 -10.12 16.71 12.07
N ARG A 260 -10.57 16.92 13.32
CA ARG A 260 -11.29 15.91 14.11
C ARG A 260 -12.68 15.60 13.52
N GLU A 261 -13.42 16.62 13.08
CA GLU A 261 -14.71 16.41 12.39
C GLU A 261 -14.55 15.49 11.18
N LEU A 262 -13.55 15.77 10.34
CA LEU A 262 -13.26 14.97 9.16
C LEU A 262 -12.76 13.55 9.51
N GLN A 263 -11.93 13.41 10.55
CA GLN A 263 -11.48 12.10 11.01
C GLN A 263 -12.63 11.25 11.55
N ASN A 264 -13.53 11.83 12.34
CA ASN A 264 -14.73 11.15 12.82
C ASN A 264 -15.62 10.72 11.64
N TYR A 265 -15.81 11.60 10.67
CA TYR A 265 -16.56 11.27 9.46
C TYR A 265 -15.89 10.13 8.65
N ALA A 266 -14.56 10.11 8.54
CA ALA A 266 -13.84 9.00 7.90
C ALA A 266 -14.10 7.68 8.63
N GLN A 267 -14.17 7.70 9.97
CA GLN A 267 -14.52 6.53 10.79
C GLN A 267 -15.98 6.10 10.58
N ASP A 268 -16.92 7.03 10.42
CA ASP A 268 -18.32 6.71 10.10
C ASP A 268 -18.42 5.94 8.77
N VAL A 269 -17.68 6.37 7.74
CA VAL A 269 -17.59 5.64 6.46
C VAL A 269 -16.99 4.25 6.66
N ILE A 270 -15.94 4.12 7.47
CA ILE A 270 -15.31 2.84 7.78
C ILE A 270 -16.28 1.92 8.54
N ASN A 271 -17.06 2.45 9.49
CA ASN A 271 -18.07 1.68 10.21
C ASN A 271 -19.09 1.09 9.23
N VAL A 272 -19.58 1.88 8.26
CA VAL A 272 -20.51 1.36 7.24
C VAL A 272 -19.87 0.21 6.46
N ILE A 273 -18.67 0.36 5.92
CA ILE A 273 -18.05 -0.71 5.11
C ILE A 273 -17.76 -1.98 5.91
N CYS A 274 -17.53 -1.85 7.23
CA CYS A 274 -17.32 -3.01 8.12
C CYS A 274 -18.57 -3.90 8.22
N HIS A 275 -19.78 -3.36 8.07
CA HIS A 275 -21.01 -4.15 7.98
C HIS A 275 -21.05 -5.02 6.71
N TYR A 276 -20.27 -4.65 5.66
CA TYR A 276 -20.32 -5.25 4.33
C TYR A 276 -18.94 -5.84 3.90
N ARG A 277 -18.29 -6.57 4.80
CA ARG A 277 -17.02 -7.31 4.55
C ARG A 277 -15.79 -6.41 4.31
N GLY A 278 -15.85 -5.15 4.76
CA GLY A 278 -14.69 -4.24 4.78
C GLY A 278 -14.31 -3.65 3.42
N ASN A 279 -13.19 -2.95 3.41
CA ASN A 279 -12.79 -2.08 2.32
C ASN A 279 -12.70 -2.77 0.94
N ILE A 280 -12.19 -4.00 0.85
CA ILE A 280 -11.93 -4.64 -0.45
C ILE A 280 -13.26 -4.95 -1.16
N VAL A 281 -14.24 -5.50 -0.44
CA VAL A 281 -15.52 -5.91 -1.01
C VAL A 281 -16.49 -4.73 -1.12
N ALA A 282 -16.75 -4.04 -0.01
CA ALA A 282 -17.65 -2.89 0.00
C ALA A 282 -17.09 -1.72 -0.83
N GLY A 283 -15.78 -1.49 -0.78
CA GLY A 283 -15.15 -0.39 -1.50
C GLY A 283 -15.35 -0.45 -3.02
N LYS A 284 -15.23 -1.62 -3.64
CA LYS A 284 -15.53 -1.77 -5.08
C LYS A 284 -16.98 -1.44 -5.40
N ARG A 285 -17.93 -1.81 -4.53
CA ARG A 285 -19.33 -1.46 -4.70
C ARG A 285 -19.57 0.04 -4.52
N ILE A 286 -18.85 0.69 -3.60
CA ILE A 286 -18.89 2.15 -3.48
C ILE A 286 -18.36 2.81 -4.74
N MET A 287 -17.25 2.34 -5.31
CA MET A 287 -16.72 2.87 -6.56
C MET A 287 -17.75 2.80 -7.70
N LYS A 288 -18.48 1.68 -7.82
CA LYS A 288 -19.60 1.55 -8.77
C LYS A 288 -20.70 2.60 -8.51
N LEU A 289 -21.07 2.84 -7.24
CA LEU A 289 -22.04 3.88 -6.88
C LEU A 289 -21.56 5.29 -7.23
N LEU A 290 -20.26 5.52 -7.31
CA LEU A 290 -19.64 6.77 -7.75
C LEU A 290 -19.46 6.88 -9.27
N GLY A 291 -19.88 5.86 -10.03
CA GLY A 291 -19.82 5.86 -11.48
C GLY A 291 -18.58 5.18 -12.08
N LEU A 292 -17.67 4.68 -11.25
CA LEU A 292 -16.49 3.94 -11.72
C LEU A 292 -16.63 2.46 -11.35
N ASP A 293 -17.23 1.67 -12.23
CA ASP A 293 -17.44 0.25 -11.98
C ASP A 293 -16.15 -0.55 -12.16
N LEU A 294 -15.63 -1.06 -11.06
CA LEU A 294 -14.41 -1.86 -11.01
C LEU A 294 -14.68 -3.38 -11.01
N GLY A 295 -15.92 -3.79 -11.27
CA GLY A 295 -16.34 -5.19 -11.30
C GLY A 295 -16.36 -5.85 -9.91
N LEU A 296 -16.36 -7.18 -9.93
CA LEU A 296 -16.43 -8.02 -8.73
C LEU A 296 -15.02 -8.37 -8.24
N ASN A 297 -14.93 -8.77 -6.98
CA ASN A 297 -13.70 -9.35 -6.42
C ASN A 297 -13.53 -10.80 -6.89
N ARG A 298 -12.29 -11.24 -7.01
CA ARG A 298 -11.95 -12.64 -7.26
C ARG A 298 -12.17 -13.51 -6.02
N THR A 299 -12.38 -14.78 -6.24
CA THR A 299 -12.36 -15.78 -5.17
C THR A 299 -11.01 -15.73 -4.42
N PRO A 300 -10.98 -15.94 -3.10
CA PRO A 300 -12.07 -16.44 -2.25
C PRO A 300 -13.02 -15.36 -1.68
N PHE A 301 -12.95 -14.12 -2.11
CA PHE A 301 -13.88 -13.11 -1.63
C PHE A 301 -15.32 -13.44 -2.00
N GLN A 302 -16.21 -13.32 -1.02
CA GLN A 302 -17.64 -13.33 -1.25
C GLN A 302 -18.11 -11.92 -1.59
N ASN A 303 -18.55 -11.73 -2.82
CA ASN A 303 -19.08 -10.45 -3.28
C ASN A 303 -20.42 -10.11 -2.61
N MET A 304 -20.75 -8.82 -2.55
CA MET A 304 -22.03 -8.33 -2.07
C MET A 304 -23.16 -8.69 -3.04
N THR A 305 -24.36 -8.96 -2.49
CA THR A 305 -25.59 -9.02 -3.27
C THR A 305 -26.09 -7.61 -3.61
N ASP A 306 -27.07 -7.52 -4.52
CA ASP A 306 -27.67 -6.22 -4.86
C ASP A 306 -28.50 -5.66 -3.70
N GLU A 307 -29.10 -6.52 -2.86
CA GLU A 307 -29.81 -6.11 -1.64
C GLU A 307 -28.84 -5.51 -0.62
N GLU A 308 -27.67 -6.12 -0.43
CA GLU A 308 -26.62 -5.58 0.44
C GLU A 308 -26.07 -4.25 -0.10
N GLU A 309 -25.88 -4.10 -1.42
CA GLU A 309 -25.49 -2.84 -2.04
C GLU A 309 -26.51 -1.74 -1.79
N MET A 310 -27.81 -2.04 -1.94
CA MET A 310 -28.88 -1.09 -1.65
C MET A 310 -28.95 -0.70 -0.15
N ALA A 311 -28.72 -1.66 0.75
CA ALA A 311 -28.68 -1.40 2.18
C ALA A 311 -27.48 -0.50 2.52
N MET A 312 -26.28 -0.82 2.04
CA MET A 312 -25.08 -0.01 2.23
C MET A 312 -25.26 1.41 1.68
N ARG A 313 -25.88 1.55 0.51
CA ARG A 313 -26.15 2.86 -0.07
C ARG A 313 -27.00 3.73 0.87
N LYS A 314 -28.04 3.19 1.49
CA LYS A 314 -28.89 3.92 2.45
C LYS A 314 -28.10 4.35 3.70
N GLU A 315 -27.20 3.50 4.21
CA GLU A 315 -26.34 3.86 5.33
C GLU A 315 -25.37 4.99 4.95
N LEU A 316 -24.78 4.92 3.73
CA LEU A 316 -23.94 5.97 3.20
C LEU A 316 -24.68 7.29 2.97
N GLU A 317 -25.92 7.25 2.47
CA GLU A 317 -26.80 8.42 2.33
C GLU A 317 -27.09 9.06 3.69
N ALA A 318 -27.35 8.26 4.72
CA ALA A 318 -27.65 8.73 6.07
C ALA A 318 -26.50 9.53 6.73
N ILE A 319 -25.24 9.22 6.36
CA ILE A 319 -24.05 9.97 6.83
C ILE A 319 -23.61 11.08 5.87
N GLY A 320 -24.38 11.35 4.79
CA GLY A 320 -24.06 12.38 3.79
C GLY A 320 -22.85 12.08 2.93
N PHE A 321 -22.60 10.78 2.64
CA PHE A 321 -21.40 10.34 1.94
C PHE A 321 -21.28 10.90 0.53
N PHE A 322 -22.36 10.92 -0.25
CA PHE A 322 -22.33 11.32 -1.67
C PHE A 322 -22.08 12.82 -1.90
N GLU A 323 -22.14 13.62 -0.84
CA GLU A 323 -21.78 15.05 -0.88
C GLU A 323 -20.28 15.27 -0.68
N LYS A 324 -19.62 14.38 0.07
CA LYS A 324 -18.25 14.51 0.56
C LYS A 324 -17.25 13.57 -0.13
N CYS A 325 -17.73 12.52 -0.81
CA CYS A 325 -16.90 11.51 -1.49
C CYS A 325 -16.05 12.08 -2.64
N ASN A 326 -15.23 11.24 -3.22
CA ASN A 326 -14.45 11.54 -4.43
C ASN A 326 -15.37 11.91 -5.61
N LYS A 327 -14.88 12.77 -6.51
CA LYS A 327 -15.60 13.26 -7.69
C LYS A 327 -14.73 13.18 -8.95
#